data_e9d112cf83a5e02778ee936d45e2b17f
#
_entry.id   e9d112cf83a5e02778ee936d45e2b17f
#
_cell.length_a   1.000
_cell.length_b   1.000
_cell.length_c   1.000
_cell.angle_alpha   90.00
_cell.angle_beta   90.00
_cell.angle_gamma   90.00
#
_symmetry.space_group_name_H-M   'P 1'
#
loop_
_entity.id
_entity.type
_entity.pdbx_description
1 polymer ?
#
loop_
_entity_poly.entity_id
_entity_poly.type
_entity_poly.pdbx_seq_one_letter_code
_entity_poly.pdbx_strand_id
1 'polypeptide(L)'
;ESYKKSIPLEINGLNSKNKIGRNFQAEKTLDLSQYSGIIEYKPEELYIKVKAGTQIELIEKELDKNNQQLAFEPTDFGYLFSGKSNSGTIGGVVSCNFAGPRRFKVGSARDHLLGFQGINGKGETIKSGGTVVKNVTGYDLCKLISGSFGTLTVLTELSVKVLPKPETNKTLIINNPHAKKALEYLGKSLSSSIDPSGGVFYPDSFEKYFSFNDLTHKGALIGIRVEGPTNSVDQRIKRLSKELDLLENEYSVLDVEQSNIFWKKTKNLEVFSNTEKNLLRVVVPVSETFNFLQKLKNVDLSYFLFFFGSLIWLELNEISIKILHAFKAFTIDHISYF
;
A
#
# COMPACT_ATOMS: atom_id res chain seq x y z
N GLU A 1 29.41 -12.16 15.01
CA GLU A 1 30.60 -12.30 14.15
C GLU A 1 30.71 -11.15 13.17
N SER A 2 29.65 -10.86 12.35
CA SER A 2 29.65 -9.81 11.33
C SER A 2 29.95 -8.42 11.91
N TYR A 3 29.38 -8.08 13.08
CA TYR A 3 29.69 -6.83 13.77
C TYR A 3 31.17 -6.70 14.12
N LYS A 4 31.78 -7.75 14.70
CA LYS A 4 33.21 -7.75 15.09
C LYS A 4 34.14 -7.61 13.88
N LYS A 5 33.75 -8.11 12.73
CA LYS A 5 34.52 -8.08 11.48
C LYS A 5 34.10 -6.96 10.54
N SER A 6 33.12 -6.10 10.93
CA SER A 6 32.55 -5.04 10.11
C SER A 6 32.02 -5.53 8.75
N ILE A 7 31.44 -6.75 8.72
CA ILE A 7 30.90 -7.35 7.49
C ILE A 7 29.47 -6.86 7.30
N PRO A 8 29.13 -6.16 6.18
CA PRO A 8 27.78 -5.78 5.85
C PRO A 8 26.91 -7.00 5.55
N LEU A 9 25.67 -6.98 6.07
CA LEU A 9 24.70 -8.05 5.90
C LEU A 9 23.50 -7.56 5.09
N GLU A 10 23.11 -8.34 4.10
CA GLU A 10 21.80 -8.28 3.49
C GLU A 10 20.81 -9.09 4.33
N ILE A 11 19.63 -8.54 4.61
CA ILE A 11 18.57 -9.22 5.37
C ILE A 11 17.45 -9.58 4.42
N ASN A 12 17.21 -10.87 4.23
CA ASN A 12 16.24 -11.40 3.30
C ASN A 12 15.14 -12.21 3.99
N GLY A 13 13.91 -12.09 3.44
CA GLY A 13 12.85 -13.07 3.60
C GLY A 13 12.63 -13.78 2.27
N LEU A 14 11.51 -13.51 1.58
CA LEU A 14 11.20 -14.08 0.25
C LEU A 14 11.65 -13.20 -0.92
N ASN A 15 12.50 -12.24 -0.71
CA ASN A 15 13.04 -11.33 -1.73
C ASN A 15 12.02 -10.58 -2.60
N SER A 16 10.78 -10.46 -2.13
CA SER A 16 9.70 -9.79 -2.88
C SER A 16 9.93 -8.28 -3.06
N LYS A 17 10.94 -7.70 -2.40
CA LYS A 17 11.23 -6.26 -2.36
C LYS A 17 12.69 -5.92 -2.63
N ASN A 18 13.47 -6.87 -3.16
CA ASN A 18 14.89 -6.71 -3.41
C ASN A 18 15.26 -5.68 -4.50
N LYS A 19 14.29 -5.33 -5.35
CA LYS A 19 14.45 -4.29 -6.38
C LYS A 19 14.01 -2.89 -5.90
N ILE A 20 13.58 -2.76 -4.64
CA ILE A 20 13.12 -1.48 -4.10
C ILE A 20 14.29 -0.73 -3.46
N GLY A 21 14.44 0.54 -3.82
CA GLY A 21 15.45 1.42 -3.26
C GLY A 21 16.79 1.37 -4.00
N ARG A 22 17.86 1.71 -3.31
CA ARG A 22 19.20 1.76 -3.90
C ARG A 22 19.87 0.40 -3.89
N ASN A 23 20.62 0.10 -4.92
CA ASN A 23 21.50 -1.05 -4.92
C ASN A 23 22.53 -0.90 -3.80
N PHE A 24 22.78 -1.98 -3.08
CA PHE A 24 23.77 -2.05 -2.04
C PHE A 24 24.65 -3.30 -2.22
N GLN A 25 25.83 -3.25 -1.64
CA GLN A 25 26.75 -4.40 -1.66
C GLN A 25 26.79 -5.01 -0.26
N ALA A 26 26.52 -6.30 -0.17
CA ALA A 26 26.64 -7.05 1.05
C ALA A 26 27.52 -8.29 0.79
N GLU A 27 28.40 -8.61 1.75
CA GLU A 27 29.26 -9.80 1.65
C GLU A 27 28.52 -11.08 2.06
N LYS A 28 27.50 -10.92 2.91
CA LYS A 28 26.73 -12.07 3.43
C LYS A 28 25.25 -11.74 3.47
N THR A 29 24.46 -12.77 3.27
CA THR A 29 23.00 -12.71 3.40
C THR A 29 22.53 -13.42 4.66
N LEU A 30 21.66 -12.77 5.42
CA LEU A 30 20.92 -13.38 6.53
C LEU A 30 19.51 -13.70 6.05
N ASP A 31 19.28 -14.95 5.74
CA ASP A 31 17.98 -15.44 5.28
C ASP A 31 17.07 -15.81 6.46
N LEU A 32 15.90 -15.13 6.52
CA LEU A 32 14.87 -15.37 7.52
C LEU A 32 13.67 -16.15 6.96
N SER A 33 13.70 -16.61 5.72
CA SER A 33 12.56 -17.27 5.06
C SER A 33 12.08 -18.50 5.83
N GLN A 34 13.02 -19.23 6.44
CA GLN A 34 12.73 -20.42 7.26
C GLN A 34 12.35 -20.09 8.71
N TYR A 35 12.58 -18.85 9.16
CA TYR A 35 12.18 -18.41 10.50
C TYR A 35 10.71 -17.96 10.48
N SER A 36 9.83 -18.91 10.26
CA SER A 36 8.40 -18.73 9.95
C SER A 36 7.51 -19.43 10.98
N GLY A 37 6.28 -18.97 11.11
CA GLY A 37 5.21 -19.57 11.89
C GLY A 37 4.45 -18.57 12.74
N ILE A 38 3.21 -18.92 13.04
CA ILE A 38 2.33 -18.19 13.96
C ILE A 38 2.70 -18.64 15.37
N ILE A 39 3.00 -17.70 16.25
CA ILE A 39 3.34 -17.95 17.66
C ILE A 39 2.08 -17.94 18.49
N GLU A 40 1.21 -16.97 18.25
CA GLU A 40 -0.04 -16.77 18.96
C GLU A 40 -1.03 -16.01 18.08
N TYR A 41 -2.31 -16.38 18.15
CA TYR A 41 -3.39 -15.63 17.53
C TYR A 41 -4.56 -15.55 18.49
N LYS A 42 -5.01 -14.33 18.78
CA LYS A 42 -6.12 -14.00 19.66
C LYS A 42 -7.17 -13.20 18.90
N PRO A 43 -8.12 -13.86 18.24
CA PRO A 43 -9.14 -13.18 17.45
C PRO A 43 -9.96 -12.18 18.26
N GLU A 44 -10.30 -12.51 19.49
CA GLU A 44 -11.08 -11.68 20.42
C GLU A 44 -10.31 -10.43 20.89
N GLU A 45 -8.98 -10.48 20.90
CA GLU A 45 -8.09 -9.38 21.27
C GLU A 45 -7.56 -8.63 20.03
N LEU A 46 -7.95 -9.05 18.84
CA LEU A 46 -7.59 -8.44 17.55
C LEU A 46 -6.08 -8.31 17.31
N TYR A 47 -5.30 -9.32 17.67
CA TYR A 47 -3.87 -9.38 17.31
C TYR A 47 -3.41 -10.79 16.92
N ILE A 48 -2.35 -10.81 16.15
CA ILE A 48 -1.58 -12.01 15.82
C ILE A 48 -0.10 -11.78 16.10
N LYS A 49 0.55 -12.75 16.75
CA LYS A 49 1.98 -12.75 16.99
C LYS A 49 2.64 -13.80 16.10
N VAL A 50 3.62 -13.38 15.31
CA VAL A 50 4.24 -14.20 14.27
C VAL A 50 5.76 -14.04 14.24
N LYS A 51 6.45 -15.03 13.71
CA LYS A 51 7.88 -14.91 13.33
C LYS A 51 8.02 -14.07 12.08
N ALA A 52 9.12 -13.31 11.95
CA ALA A 52 9.29 -12.32 10.88
C ALA A 52 9.32 -12.91 9.47
N GLY A 53 9.80 -14.15 9.30
CA GLY A 53 9.79 -14.88 8.03
C GLY A 53 8.44 -15.47 7.63
N THR A 54 7.38 -15.27 8.42
CA THR A 54 6.05 -15.80 8.09
C THR A 54 5.49 -15.12 6.85
N GLN A 55 5.07 -15.90 5.88
CA GLN A 55 4.49 -15.43 4.63
C GLN A 55 3.16 -14.73 4.89
N ILE A 56 2.90 -13.65 4.17
CA ILE A 56 1.63 -12.90 4.26
C ILE A 56 0.43 -13.80 3.97
N GLU A 57 0.52 -14.65 2.94
CA GLU A 57 -0.55 -15.57 2.56
C GLU A 57 -0.94 -16.55 3.68
N LEU A 58 0.05 -17.03 4.47
CA LEU A 58 -0.23 -17.89 5.62
C LEU A 58 -0.97 -17.14 6.72
N ILE A 59 -0.59 -15.88 6.95
CA ILE A 59 -1.26 -15.03 7.93
C ILE A 59 -2.68 -14.73 7.47
N GLU A 60 -2.88 -14.31 6.23
CA GLU A 60 -4.21 -13.99 5.67
C GLU A 60 -5.12 -15.22 5.71
N LYS A 61 -4.62 -16.41 5.37
CA LYS A 61 -5.37 -17.66 5.45
C LYS A 61 -5.80 -18.01 6.90
N GLU A 62 -4.98 -17.71 7.89
CA GLU A 62 -5.34 -17.93 9.29
C GLU A 62 -6.40 -16.93 9.76
N LEU A 63 -6.23 -15.66 9.40
CA LEU A 63 -7.17 -14.57 9.74
C LEU A 63 -8.54 -14.79 9.10
N ASP A 64 -8.59 -15.36 7.89
CA ASP A 64 -9.83 -15.67 7.17
C ASP A 64 -10.76 -16.61 7.95
N LYS A 65 -10.22 -17.51 8.73
CA LYS A 65 -11.01 -18.44 9.58
C LYS A 65 -11.88 -17.71 10.60
N ASN A 66 -11.48 -16.53 11.01
CA ASN A 66 -12.19 -15.67 11.97
C ASN A 66 -12.73 -14.39 11.34
N ASN A 67 -12.88 -14.36 10.00
CA ASN A 67 -13.35 -13.19 9.26
C ASN A 67 -12.56 -11.90 9.60
N GLN A 68 -11.24 -12.02 9.79
CA GLN A 68 -10.32 -10.92 10.08
C GLN A 68 -9.34 -10.72 8.94
N GLN A 69 -8.60 -9.60 8.98
CA GLN A 69 -7.68 -9.20 7.92
C GLN A 69 -6.52 -8.34 8.44
N LEU A 70 -5.44 -8.30 7.66
CA LEU A 70 -4.41 -7.26 7.73
C LEU A 70 -4.97 -6.01 7.04
N ALA A 71 -5.62 -5.13 7.80
CA ALA A 71 -6.41 -4.04 7.24
C ALA A 71 -5.58 -2.99 6.48
N PHE A 72 -4.28 -2.89 6.73
CA PHE A 72 -3.36 -2.02 5.98
C PHE A 72 -3.06 -2.53 4.55
N GLU A 73 -3.62 -3.66 4.16
CA GLU A 73 -3.56 -4.23 2.80
C GLU A 73 -2.12 -4.36 2.26
N PRO A 74 -1.33 -5.32 2.73
CA PRO A 74 0.03 -5.53 2.23
C PRO A 74 0.06 -5.66 0.70
N THR A 75 0.92 -4.88 0.04
CA THR A 75 1.12 -4.94 -1.41
C THR A 75 1.90 -6.19 -1.80
N ASP A 76 1.41 -6.92 -2.80
CA ASP A 76 2.15 -8.02 -3.42
C ASP A 76 3.00 -7.49 -4.58
N PHE A 77 4.26 -7.25 -4.31
CA PHE A 77 5.22 -6.78 -5.31
C PHE A 77 5.68 -7.88 -6.29
N GLY A 78 5.34 -9.13 -6.03
CA GLY A 78 5.67 -10.23 -6.96
C GLY A 78 5.07 -9.99 -8.34
N TYR A 79 3.84 -9.50 -8.43
CA TYR A 79 3.22 -9.16 -9.71
C TYR A 79 4.01 -8.10 -10.47
N LEU A 80 4.53 -7.09 -9.77
CA LEU A 80 5.33 -6.02 -10.38
C LEU A 80 6.65 -6.53 -10.95
N PHE A 81 7.38 -7.38 -10.19
CA PHE A 81 8.75 -7.74 -10.51
C PHE A 81 8.91 -9.06 -11.27
N SER A 82 7.95 -9.98 -11.17
CA SER A 82 8.05 -11.32 -11.74
C SER A 82 6.78 -11.80 -12.45
N GLY A 83 5.71 -10.99 -12.45
CA GLY A 83 4.40 -11.36 -12.99
C GLY A 83 3.68 -12.47 -12.20
N LYS A 84 4.23 -12.90 -11.07
CA LYS A 84 3.67 -13.94 -10.20
C LYS A 84 3.53 -13.44 -8.78
N SER A 85 2.54 -13.98 -8.05
CA SER A 85 2.35 -13.66 -6.63
C SER A 85 3.61 -13.96 -5.82
N ASN A 86 4.07 -12.97 -5.06
CA ASN A 86 5.05 -13.08 -3.99
C ASN A 86 4.83 -11.92 -3.00
N SER A 87 3.84 -12.05 -2.14
CA SER A 87 3.51 -11.04 -1.13
C SER A 87 4.59 -10.85 -0.07
N GLY A 88 5.55 -11.77 -0.02
CA GLY A 88 6.69 -11.72 0.87
C GLY A 88 6.37 -12.12 2.30
N THR A 89 7.23 -11.70 3.23
CA THR A 89 7.13 -11.99 4.66
C THR A 89 6.63 -10.78 5.43
N ILE A 90 6.00 -11.02 6.59
CA ILE A 90 5.51 -9.94 7.46
C ILE A 90 6.65 -9.03 7.95
N GLY A 91 7.83 -9.57 8.23
CA GLY A 91 9.01 -8.78 8.58
C GLY A 91 9.40 -7.83 7.46
N GLY A 92 9.42 -8.29 6.21
CA GLY A 92 9.70 -7.44 5.05
C GLY A 92 8.62 -6.38 4.81
N VAL A 93 7.34 -6.71 5.01
CA VAL A 93 6.22 -5.75 4.89
C VAL A 93 6.32 -4.64 5.92
N VAL A 94 6.56 -4.97 7.19
CA VAL A 94 6.71 -3.99 8.27
C VAL A 94 7.98 -3.16 8.06
N SER A 95 9.11 -3.79 7.72
CA SER A 95 10.37 -3.07 7.49
C SER A 95 10.26 -2.03 6.36
N CYS A 96 9.47 -2.30 5.32
CA CYS A 96 9.25 -1.34 4.21
C CYS A 96 8.07 -0.39 4.43
N ASN A 97 7.13 -0.73 5.32
CA ASN A 97 5.95 0.06 5.67
C ASN A 97 5.08 0.45 4.47
N PHE A 98 5.00 -0.40 3.46
CA PHE A 98 4.04 -0.20 2.38
C PHE A 98 2.63 -0.59 2.81
N ALA A 99 1.65 0.15 2.29
CA ALA A 99 0.25 -0.08 2.57
C ALA A 99 -0.60 0.12 1.31
N GLY A 100 -1.69 -0.61 1.23
CA GLY A 100 -2.68 -0.54 0.16
C GLY A 100 -3.70 0.58 0.34
N PRO A 101 -4.80 0.51 -0.44
CA PRO A 101 -5.81 1.58 -0.56
C PRO A 101 -6.39 2.09 0.75
N ARG A 102 -6.57 1.23 1.76
CA ARG A 102 -7.16 1.59 3.06
C ARG A 102 -6.27 2.46 3.94
N ARG A 103 -5.05 2.79 3.51
CA ARG A 103 -4.10 3.55 4.35
C ARG A 103 -4.71 4.82 4.95
N PHE A 104 -5.55 5.54 4.21
CA PHE A 104 -6.21 6.75 4.70
C PHE A 104 -7.15 6.50 5.87
N LYS A 105 -7.80 5.34 5.86
CA LYS A 105 -8.80 4.99 6.87
C LYS A 105 -8.20 4.29 8.09
N VAL A 106 -7.25 3.41 7.88
CA VAL A 106 -6.76 2.48 8.91
C VAL A 106 -5.28 2.66 9.26
N GLY A 107 -4.55 3.49 8.52
CA GLY A 107 -3.10 3.61 8.66
C GLY A 107 -2.33 2.58 7.83
N SER A 108 -1.01 2.54 8.05
CA SER A 108 -0.04 1.67 7.40
C SER A 108 0.36 0.50 8.30
N ALA A 109 1.27 -0.36 7.86
CA ALA A 109 1.84 -1.44 8.68
C ALA A 109 2.42 -0.90 10.00
N ARG A 110 3.02 0.31 9.98
CA ARG A 110 3.52 1.03 11.15
C ARG A 110 2.45 1.27 12.23
N ASP A 111 1.22 1.52 11.82
CA ASP A 111 0.12 1.83 12.74
C ASP A 111 -0.54 0.55 13.30
N HIS A 112 -0.20 -0.60 12.71
CA HIS A 112 -0.66 -1.92 13.12
C HIS A 112 0.39 -2.73 13.89
N LEU A 113 1.66 -2.30 13.92
CA LEU A 113 2.70 -2.96 14.69
C LEU A 113 2.57 -2.61 16.18
N LEU A 114 2.11 -3.56 16.99
CA LEU A 114 1.92 -3.40 18.44
C LEU A 114 3.21 -3.64 19.22
N GLY A 115 4.06 -4.54 18.74
CA GLY A 115 5.31 -4.89 19.38
C GLY A 115 6.20 -5.73 18.48
N PHE A 116 7.48 -5.75 18.79
CA PHE A 116 8.46 -6.57 18.10
C PHE A 116 9.57 -7.06 19.01
N GLN A 117 10.22 -8.11 18.57
CA GLN A 117 11.53 -8.54 19.03
C GLN A 117 12.46 -8.57 17.80
N GLY A 118 13.72 -8.19 18.00
CA GLY A 118 14.70 -8.15 16.93
C GLY A 118 16.13 -8.10 17.45
N ILE A 119 17.07 -8.07 16.51
CA ILE A 119 18.51 -8.01 16.79
C ILE A 119 19.06 -6.75 16.13
N ASN A 120 19.75 -5.91 16.91
CA ASN A 120 20.37 -4.69 16.40
C ASN A 120 21.70 -4.97 15.70
N GLY A 121 22.34 -3.94 15.11
CA GLY A 121 23.61 -4.05 14.41
C GLY A 121 24.79 -4.51 15.29
N LYS A 122 24.67 -4.46 16.62
CA LYS A 122 25.68 -4.97 17.57
C LYS A 122 25.48 -6.45 17.91
N GLY A 123 24.38 -7.06 17.48
CA GLY A 123 24.01 -8.43 17.82
C GLY A 123 23.25 -8.55 19.14
N GLU A 124 22.77 -7.46 19.68
CA GLU A 124 22.00 -7.42 20.93
C GLU A 124 20.51 -7.59 20.62
N THR A 125 19.82 -8.38 21.45
CA THR A 125 18.37 -8.52 21.35
C THR A 125 17.69 -7.26 21.88
N ILE A 126 16.79 -6.71 21.08
CA ILE A 126 15.93 -5.58 21.43
C ILE A 126 14.47 -6.02 21.39
N LYS A 127 13.67 -5.47 22.30
CA LYS A 127 12.23 -5.71 22.36
C LYS A 127 11.52 -4.40 22.69
N SER A 128 10.43 -4.14 22.01
CA SER A 128 9.58 -2.98 22.29
C SER A 128 8.11 -3.29 22.04
N GLY A 129 7.22 -2.61 22.75
CA GLY A 129 5.79 -2.84 22.67
C GLY A 129 5.36 -4.17 23.29
N GLY A 130 4.19 -4.65 22.93
CA GLY A 130 3.56 -5.87 23.44
C GLY A 130 2.45 -6.35 22.54
N THR A 131 1.35 -6.77 23.14
CA THR A 131 0.12 -7.20 22.44
C THR A 131 -1.03 -6.19 22.61
N VAL A 132 -0.80 -5.10 23.34
CA VAL A 132 -1.81 -4.07 23.62
C VAL A 132 -1.59 -2.82 22.79
N VAL A 133 -2.68 -2.16 22.40
CA VAL A 133 -2.67 -0.97 21.55
C VAL A 133 -2.02 0.25 22.22
N LYS A 134 -2.03 0.32 23.55
CA LYS A 134 -1.53 1.47 24.31
C LYS A 134 -0.25 1.11 25.06
N ASN A 135 0.88 1.63 24.57
CA ASN A 135 2.15 1.66 25.30
C ASN A 135 2.50 3.12 25.60
N VAL A 136 2.54 3.49 26.87
CA VAL A 136 2.72 4.90 27.32
C VAL A 136 4.11 5.16 27.91
N THR A 137 5.00 4.17 27.91
CA THR A 137 6.31 4.27 28.54
C THR A 137 7.43 4.19 27.51
N GLY A 138 8.27 5.22 27.43
CA GLY A 138 9.45 5.26 26.58
C GLY A 138 9.18 5.65 25.12
N TYR A 139 10.21 5.50 24.28
CA TYR A 139 10.13 5.79 22.85
C TYR A 139 9.32 4.71 22.12
N ASP A 140 8.53 5.13 21.13
CA ASP A 140 7.81 4.21 20.23
C ASP A 140 8.76 3.64 19.17
N LEU A 141 9.52 2.63 19.56
CA LEU A 141 10.44 1.96 18.66
C LEU A 141 9.73 1.18 17.55
N CYS A 142 8.47 0.75 17.76
CA CYS A 142 7.67 0.12 16.72
C CYS A 142 7.51 1.06 15.51
N LYS A 143 7.28 2.34 15.78
CA LYS A 143 7.18 3.35 14.72
C LYS A 143 8.52 3.71 14.10
N LEU A 144 9.61 3.63 14.83
CA LEU A 144 10.95 3.89 14.33
C LEU A 144 11.42 2.81 13.34
N ILE A 145 11.20 1.54 13.66
CA ILE A 145 11.68 0.44 12.83
C ILE A 145 10.79 0.19 11.60
N SER A 146 9.50 0.55 11.66
CA SER A 146 8.60 0.45 10.51
C SER A 146 8.99 1.47 9.44
N GLY A 147 9.42 0.96 8.27
CA GLY A 147 9.95 1.79 7.18
C GLY A 147 11.46 2.00 7.24
N SER A 148 12.19 1.31 8.14
CA SER A 148 13.65 1.36 8.21
C SER A 148 14.35 0.49 7.17
N PHE A 149 13.64 -0.28 6.36
CA PHE A 149 14.18 -1.22 5.38
C PHE A 149 15.19 -2.24 5.97
N GLY A 150 15.02 -2.60 7.25
CA GLY A 150 15.92 -3.51 7.94
C GLY A 150 17.26 -2.91 8.36
N THR A 151 17.51 -1.61 8.12
CA THR A 151 18.79 -0.97 8.42
C THR A 151 19.04 -0.75 9.92
N LEU A 152 17.99 -0.74 10.74
CA LEU A 152 18.11 -0.50 12.20
C LEU A 152 18.08 -1.80 13.01
N THR A 153 17.35 -2.80 12.53
CA THR A 153 17.22 -4.08 13.25
C THR A 153 16.78 -5.21 12.32
N VAL A 154 17.22 -6.39 12.63
CA VAL A 154 16.71 -7.66 12.08
C VAL A 154 15.48 -8.02 12.91
N LEU A 155 14.29 -7.94 12.34
CA LEU A 155 13.07 -8.37 13.02
C LEU A 155 13.03 -9.88 13.17
N THR A 156 12.69 -10.38 14.36
CA THR A 156 12.52 -11.82 14.63
C THR A 156 11.07 -12.17 14.91
N GLU A 157 10.40 -11.43 15.80
CA GLU A 157 9.00 -11.64 16.13
C GLU A 157 8.23 -10.32 16.04
N LEU A 158 6.97 -10.39 15.62
CA LEU A 158 6.09 -9.23 15.51
C LEU A 158 4.71 -9.55 16.10
N SER A 159 4.18 -8.61 16.87
CA SER A 159 2.77 -8.58 17.27
C SER A 159 2.06 -7.56 16.40
N VAL A 160 1.08 -8.00 15.62
CA VAL A 160 0.40 -7.17 14.61
C VAL A 160 -1.08 -7.09 14.94
N LYS A 161 -1.62 -5.87 14.97
CA LYS A 161 -3.05 -5.63 15.08
C LYS A 161 -3.76 -6.10 13.83
N VAL A 162 -4.86 -6.82 14.01
CA VAL A 162 -5.76 -7.23 12.95
C VAL A 162 -7.12 -6.57 13.12
N LEU A 163 -7.93 -6.52 12.07
CA LEU A 163 -9.29 -5.97 12.15
C LEU A 163 -10.28 -6.93 11.52
N PRO A 164 -11.55 -6.91 11.92
CA PRO A 164 -12.61 -7.61 11.23
C PRO A 164 -12.68 -7.20 9.75
N LYS A 165 -13.04 -8.13 8.88
CA LYS A 165 -13.39 -7.80 7.51
C LYS A 165 -14.71 -7.02 7.49
N PRO A 166 -14.88 -6.04 6.59
CA PRO A 166 -16.19 -5.42 6.39
C PRO A 166 -17.18 -6.47 5.86
N GLU A 167 -18.45 -6.31 6.20
CA GLU A 167 -19.54 -7.20 5.74
C GLU A 167 -19.63 -7.19 4.21
N THR A 168 -19.50 -6.00 3.62
CA THR A 168 -19.51 -5.81 2.16
C THR A 168 -18.68 -4.63 1.74
N ASN A 169 -18.38 -4.56 0.45
CA ASN A 169 -17.78 -3.40 -0.19
C ASN A 169 -18.35 -3.21 -1.60
N LYS A 170 -18.45 -1.97 -2.05
CA LYS A 170 -18.76 -1.59 -3.42
C LYS A 170 -17.86 -0.45 -3.86
N THR A 171 -17.66 -0.32 -5.17
CA THR A 171 -16.85 0.75 -5.73
C THR A 171 -17.68 1.57 -6.70
N LEU A 172 -17.75 2.86 -6.45
CA LEU A 172 -18.24 3.83 -7.43
C LEU A 172 -17.14 4.09 -8.45
N ILE A 173 -17.42 3.83 -9.72
CA ILE A 173 -16.54 4.15 -10.85
C ILE A 173 -17.14 5.39 -11.53
N ILE A 174 -16.34 6.45 -11.66
CA ILE A 174 -16.70 7.65 -12.40
C ILE A 174 -15.92 7.63 -13.71
N ASN A 175 -16.65 7.79 -14.81
CA ASN A 175 -16.14 7.63 -16.17
C ASN A 175 -15.56 8.93 -16.72
N ASN A 176 -14.43 8.81 -17.39
CA ASN A 176 -13.82 9.82 -18.25
C ASN A 176 -13.58 11.23 -17.64
N PRO A 177 -13.19 11.36 -16.36
CA PRO A 177 -12.84 12.64 -15.80
C PRO A 177 -11.42 13.06 -16.21
N HIS A 178 -11.19 14.31 -16.57
CA HIS A 178 -9.83 14.84 -16.65
C HIS A 178 -9.20 14.99 -15.27
N ALA A 179 -7.86 14.96 -15.16
CA ALA A 179 -7.12 14.88 -13.89
C ALA A 179 -7.51 15.95 -12.84
N LYS A 180 -7.78 17.20 -13.26
CA LYS A 180 -8.22 18.26 -12.33
C LYS A 180 -9.55 17.91 -11.70
N LYS A 181 -10.54 17.49 -12.51
CA LYS A 181 -11.87 17.10 -12.03
C LYS A 181 -11.81 15.85 -11.18
N ALA A 182 -10.91 14.91 -11.52
CA ALA A 182 -10.66 13.72 -10.72
C ALA A 182 -10.19 14.06 -9.30
N LEU A 183 -9.25 15.00 -9.16
CA LEU A 183 -8.80 15.48 -7.85
C LEU A 183 -9.91 16.19 -7.05
N GLU A 184 -10.77 16.96 -7.72
CA GLU A 184 -11.94 17.59 -7.09
C GLU A 184 -12.91 16.53 -6.54
N TYR A 185 -13.24 15.49 -7.33
CA TYR A 185 -14.12 14.41 -6.91
C TYR A 185 -13.52 13.58 -5.77
N LEU A 186 -12.25 13.23 -5.87
CA LEU A 186 -11.53 12.50 -4.81
C LEU A 186 -11.49 13.33 -3.51
N GLY A 187 -11.19 14.63 -3.59
CA GLY A 187 -11.16 15.52 -2.44
C GLY A 187 -12.52 15.68 -1.79
N LYS A 188 -13.60 15.91 -2.58
CA LYS A 188 -14.97 15.97 -2.06
C LYS A 188 -15.38 14.65 -1.38
N SER A 189 -15.08 13.50 -2.00
CA SER A 189 -15.42 12.20 -1.42
C SER A 189 -14.70 11.94 -0.10
N LEU A 190 -13.42 12.31 0.00
CA LEU A 190 -12.63 12.15 1.23
C LEU A 190 -13.15 13.01 2.39
N SER A 191 -13.60 14.25 2.10
CA SER A 191 -14.13 15.17 3.11
C SER A 191 -15.61 14.94 3.42
N SER A 192 -16.28 14.03 2.72
CA SER A 192 -17.70 13.73 2.91
C SER A 192 -17.92 12.80 4.12
N SER A 193 -19.19 12.75 4.57
CA SER A 193 -19.62 11.78 5.59
C SER A 193 -19.76 10.34 5.06
N ILE A 194 -19.40 10.12 3.81
CA ILE A 194 -19.40 8.79 3.17
C ILE A 194 -18.31 7.88 3.75
N ASP A 195 -17.22 8.44 4.29
CA ASP A 195 -16.11 7.70 4.89
C ASP A 195 -15.56 6.60 3.95
N PRO A 196 -15.05 6.98 2.75
CA PRO A 196 -14.54 6.02 1.79
C PRO A 196 -13.27 5.33 2.29
N SER A 197 -13.04 4.09 1.88
CA SER A 197 -11.88 3.30 2.28
C SER A 197 -10.78 3.19 1.21
N GLY A 198 -11.02 3.76 0.04
CA GLY A 198 -10.04 3.82 -1.05
C GLY A 198 -10.46 4.83 -2.11
N GLY A 199 -9.48 5.51 -2.69
CA GLY A 199 -9.67 6.46 -3.78
C GLY A 199 -8.49 6.43 -4.75
N VAL A 200 -8.77 6.26 -6.05
CA VAL A 200 -7.77 6.14 -7.11
C VAL A 200 -8.26 6.83 -8.37
N PHE A 201 -7.33 7.39 -9.14
CA PHE A 201 -7.57 7.89 -10.49
C PHE A 201 -6.59 7.25 -11.46
N TYR A 202 -7.12 6.70 -12.54
CA TYR A 202 -6.37 6.17 -13.66
C TYR A 202 -6.66 7.02 -14.91
N PRO A 203 -5.63 7.58 -15.57
CA PRO A 203 -5.75 8.22 -16.89
C PRO A 203 -6.12 7.21 -17.99
N ASP A 204 -6.50 7.72 -19.15
CA ASP A 204 -6.91 6.96 -20.35
C ASP A 204 -5.89 5.89 -20.77
N SER A 205 -4.60 6.13 -20.49
CA SER A 205 -3.52 5.17 -20.80
C SER A 205 -3.69 3.80 -20.14
N PHE A 206 -4.52 3.71 -19.10
CA PHE A 206 -4.80 2.47 -18.38
C PHE A 206 -6.17 1.84 -18.70
N GLU A 207 -6.91 2.36 -19.66
CA GLU A 207 -8.26 1.87 -20.04
C GLU A 207 -8.29 0.34 -20.19
N LYS A 208 -7.34 -0.23 -20.93
CA LYS A 208 -7.28 -1.67 -21.23
C LYS A 208 -7.12 -2.59 -20.01
N TYR A 209 -6.69 -2.06 -18.84
CA TYR A 209 -6.46 -2.87 -17.64
C TYR A 209 -7.72 -3.14 -16.82
N PHE A 210 -8.78 -2.36 -17.05
CA PHE A 210 -10.01 -2.39 -16.25
C PHE A 210 -11.24 -2.79 -17.08
N SER A 211 -11.07 -3.67 -18.06
CA SER A 211 -12.19 -4.32 -18.76
C SER A 211 -12.78 -5.40 -17.85
N PHE A 212 -13.93 -5.12 -17.26
CA PHE A 212 -14.77 -6.13 -16.59
C PHE A 212 -15.84 -6.60 -17.59
N ASN A 213 -16.24 -7.87 -17.54
CA ASN A 213 -17.06 -8.52 -18.57
C ASN A 213 -18.34 -7.76 -18.99
N ASP A 214 -18.89 -6.88 -18.13
CA ASP A 214 -20.10 -6.11 -18.38
C ASP A 214 -19.89 -4.57 -18.31
N LEU A 215 -18.67 -4.12 -18.00
CA LEU A 215 -18.32 -2.71 -17.89
C LEU A 215 -17.24 -2.38 -18.92
N THR A 216 -17.68 -2.04 -20.14
CA THR A 216 -16.79 -1.43 -21.13
C THR A 216 -16.50 0.00 -20.68
N HIS A 217 -15.48 0.11 -19.82
CA HIS A 217 -14.95 1.42 -19.45
C HIS A 217 -14.09 1.94 -20.62
N LYS A 218 -14.35 3.16 -21.06
CA LYS A 218 -13.56 3.87 -22.08
C LYS A 218 -12.98 5.15 -21.45
N GLY A 219 -11.65 5.31 -21.60
CA GLY A 219 -10.95 6.50 -21.13
C GLY A 219 -10.51 6.46 -19.67
N ALA A 220 -10.33 7.61 -19.06
CA ALA A 220 -9.92 7.75 -17.66
C ALA A 220 -11.01 7.29 -16.67
N LEU A 221 -10.58 6.84 -15.47
CA LEU A 221 -11.53 6.45 -14.43
C LEU A 221 -11.13 6.91 -13.03
N ILE A 222 -12.12 7.14 -12.18
CA ILE A 222 -11.96 7.23 -10.73
C ILE A 222 -12.63 6.02 -10.10
N GLY A 223 -11.94 5.37 -9.15
CA GLY A 223 -12.54 4.36 -8.27
C GLY A 223 -12.62 4.87 -6.84
N ILE A 224 -13.80 4.83 -6.22
CA ILE A 224 -14.02 5.20 -4.81
C ILE A 224 -14.68 4.02 -4.11
N ARG A 225 -13.98 3.42 -3.14
CA ARG A 225 -14.47 2.26 -2.37
C ARG A 225 -15.21 2.68 -1.13
N VAL A 226 -16.38 2.09 -0.93
CA VAL A 226 -17.19 2.21 0.29
C VAL A 226 -17.39 0.83 0.90
N GLU A 227 -17.14 0.70 2.21
CA GLU A 227 -17.17 -0.56 2.94
C GLU A 227 -18.00 -0.44 4.22
N GLY A 228 -18.60 -1.55 4.67
CA GLY A 228 -19.36 -1.64 5.91
C GLY A 228 -20.58 -2.55 5.80
N PRO A 229 -21.63 -2.32 6.61
CA PRO A 229 -22.87 -3.06 6.54
C PRO A 229 -23.58 -2.86 5.19
N THR A 230 -24.16 -3.92 4.64
CA THR A 230 -24.73 -3.95 3.27
C THR A 230 -25.70 -2.81 2.99
N ASN A 231 -26.70 -2.62 3.86
CA ASN A 231 -27.69 -1.55 3.68
C ASN A 231 -27.08 -0.14 3.72
N SER A 232 -26.03 0.05 4.55
CA SER A 232 -25.32 1.32 4.66
C SER A 232 -24.50 1.60 3.41
N VAL A 233 -23.81 0.61 2.86
CA VAL A 233 -22.96 0.77 1.67
C VAL A 233 -23.79 1.25 0.48
N ASP A 234 -24.96 0.65 0.23
CA ASP A 234 -25.83 1.03 -0.89
C ASP A 234 -26.35 2.47 -0.77
N GLN A 235 -26.75 2.87 0.43
CA GLN A 235 -27.20 4.24 0.67
C GLN A 235 -26.05 5.25 0.52
N ARG A 236 -24.86 4.90 1.01
CA ARG A 236 -23.68 5.77 0.92
C ARG A 236 -23.20 5.93 -0.51
N ILE A 237 -23.24 4.88 -1.36
CA ILE A 237 -22.94 4.99 -2.80
C ILE A 237 -23.94 5.93 -3.49
N LYS A 238 -25.26 5.77 -3.26
CA LYS A 238 -26.30 6.65 -3.82
C LYS A 238 -26.15 8.10 -3.34
N ARG A 239 -25.74 8.29 -2.09
CA ARG A 239 -25.50 9.62 -1.56
C ARG A 239 -24.24 10.24 -2.17
N LEU A 240 -23.18 9.47 -2.34
CA LEU A 240 -21.94 9.93 -2.94
C LEU A 240 -22.16 10.42 -4.38
N SER A 241 -22.89 9.66 -5.20
CA SER A 241 -23.18 10.09 -6.58
C SER A 241 -23.95 11.43 -6.63
N LYS A 242 -24.88 11.67 -5.69
CA LYS A 242 -25.61 12.94 -5.56
C LYS A 242 -24.70 14.08 -5.08
N GLU A 243 -23.85 13.84 -4.05
CA GLU A 243 -22.92 14.85 -3.50
C GLU A 243 -21.86 15.28 -4.54
N LEU A 244 -21.57 14.41 -5.50
CA LEU A 244 -20.67 14.69 -6.62
C LEU A 244 -21.38 15.23 -7.87
N ASP A 245 -22.69 15.42 -7.82
CA ASP A 245 -23.54 15.89 -8.93
C ASP A 245 -23.40 15.04 -10.20
N LEU A 246 -23.32 13.70 -10.05
CA LEU A 246 -23.13 12.78 -11.17
C LEU A 246 -24.46 12.41 -11.83
N LEU A 247 -24.49 12.43 -13.16
CA LEU A 247 -25.59 11.87 -13.95
C LEU A 247 -25.49 10.34 -14.02
N GLU A 248 -26.61 9.64 -14.24
CA GLU A 248 -26.64 8.17 -14.25
C GLU A 248 -25.72 7.52 -15.29
N ASN A 249 -25.43 8.20 -16.38
CA ASN A 249 -24.53 7.73 -17.43
C ASN A 249 -23.05 8.07 -17.19
N GLU A 250 -22.73 8.85 -16.17
CA GLU A 250 -21.35 9.24 -15.83
C GLU A 250 -20.66 8.30 -14.88
N TYR A 251 -21.40 7.40 -14.24
CA TYR A 251 -20.85 6.46 -13.28
C TYR A 251 -21.44 5.06 -13.39
N SER A 252 -20.75 4.12 -12.81
CA SER A 252 -21.18 2.74 -12.59
C SER A 252 -20.80 2.28 -11.19
N VAL A 253 -21.38 1.18 -10.75
CA VAL A 253 -21.07 0.62 -9.41
C VAL A 253 -20.61 -0.82 -9.59
N LEU A 254 -19.38 -1.08 -9.19
CA LEU A 254 -18.87 -2.45 -9.09
C LEU A 254 -19.51 -3.16 -7.91
N ASP A 255 -19.98 -4.39 -8.14
CA ASP A 255 -20.41 -5.28 -7.08
C ASP A 255 -19.24 -5.74 -6.18
N VAL A 256 -19.50 -6.61 -5.24
CA VAL A 256 -18.48 -7.08 -4.28
C VAL A 256 -17.33 -7.80 -4.97
N GLU A 257 -17.61 -8.68 -5.92
CA GLU A 257 -16.58 -9.46 -6.62
C GLU A 257 -15.73 -8.58 -7.51
N GLN A 258 -16.36 -7.77 -8.36
CA GLN A 258 -15.70 -6.80 -9.24
C GLN A 258 -14.87 -5.79 -8.43
N SER A 259 -15.41 -5.28 -7.32
CA SER A 259 -14.72 -4.36 -6.42
C SER A 259 -13.48 -5.00 -5.80
N ASN A 260 -13.56 -6.24 -5.34
CA ASN A 260 -12.42 -6.98 -4.80
C ASN A 260 -11.32 -7.19 -5.84
N ILE A 261 -11.67 -7.55 -7.08
CA ILE A 261 -10.72 -7.69 -8.19
C ILE A 261 -10.07 -6.36 -8.51
N PHE A 262 -10.85 -5.28 -8.63
CA PHE A 262 -10.35 -3.93 -8.91
C PHE A 262 -9.31 -3.48 -7.88
N TRP A 263 -9.64 -3.59 -6.60
CA TRP A 263 -8.74 -3.14 -5.53
C TRP A 263 -7.55 -4.07 -5.31
N LYS A 264 -7.67 -5.37 -5.60
CA LYS A 264 -6.54 -6.30 -5.63
C LYS A 264 -5.53 -5.90 -6.70
N LYS A 265 -5.96 -5.65 -7.93
CA LYS A 265 -5.10 -5.18 -9.03
C LYS A 265 -4.44 -3.85 -8.69
N THR A 266 -5.22 -2.90 -8.15
CA THR A 266 -4.75 -1.57 -7.73
C THR A 266 -3.69 -1.68 -6.62
N LYS A 267 -3.97 -2.45 -5.57
CA LYS A 267 -3.07 -2.68 -4.43
C LYS A 267 -1.73 -3.28 -4.86
N ASN A 268 -1.76 -4.19 -5.80
CA ASN A 268 -0.58 -4.94 -6.27
C ASN A 268 0.14 -4.26 -7.44
N LEU A 269 -0.29 -3.06 -7.84
CA LEU A 269 0.31 -2.30 -8.96
C LEU A 269 0.33 -3.11 -10.27
N GLU A 270 -0.66 -3.98 -10.49
CA GLU A 270 -0.68 -4.90 -11.63
C GLU A 270 -0.69 -4.17 -12.98
N VAL A 271 -1.12 -2.91 -13.03
CA VAL A 271 -1.04 -2.05 -14.22
C VAL A 271 0.39 -1.81 -14.72
N PHE A 272 1.38 -2.00 -13.86
CA PHE A 272 2.81 -1.91 -14.17
C PHE A 272 3.51 -3.28 -14.16
N SER A 273 2.78 -4.39 -14.20
CA SER A 273 3.36 -5.73 -14.16
C SER A 273 4.38 -5.92 -15.27
N ASN A 274 5.54 -6.45 -14.89
CA ASN A 274 6.67 -6.71 -15.79
C ASN A 274 7.20 -5.46 -16.51
N THR A 275 7.06 -4.28 -15.94
CA THR A 275 7.68 -3.09 -16.54
C THR A 275 9.21 -3.18 -16.46
N GLU A 276 9.88 -2.79 -17.55
CA GLU A 276 11.33 -2.59 -17.60
C GLU A 276 11.71 -1.13 -17.37
N LYS A 277 10.71 -0.27 -17.18
CA LYS A 277 10.88 1.16 -16.94
C LYS A 277 11.11 1.47 -15.47
N ASN A 278 11.62 2.66 -15.20
CA ASN A 278 11.74 3.16 -13.84
C ASN A 278 10.35 3.46 -13.26
N LEU A 279 10.05 2.93 -12.09
CA LEU A 279 8.84 3.22 -11.36
C LEU A 279 9.17 4.07 -10.14
N LEU A 280 8.54 5.24 -10.04
CA LEU A 280 8.71 6.17 -8.94
C LEU A 280 7.44 6.27 -8.11
N ARG A 281 7.63 6.27 -6.81
CA ARG A 281 6.58 6.54 -5.83
C ARG A 281 6.77 7.95 -5.27
N VAL A 282 5.86 8.85 -5.60
CA VAL A 282 5.96 10.27 -5.25
C VAL A 282 4.80 10.65 -4.33
N VAL A 283 5.11 11.23 -3.18
CA VAL A 283 4.10 11.75 -2.25
C VAL A 283 4.06 13.28 -2.39
N VAL A 284 2.87 13.80 -2.65
CA VAL A 284 2.63 15.23 -2.86
C VAL A 284 1.40 15.66 -2.05
N PRO A 285 1.36 16.84 -1.43
CA PRO A 285 0.12 17.36 -0.87
C PRO A 285 -0.97 17.39 -1.95
N VAL A 286 -2.19 16.97 -1.64
CA VAL A 286 -3.29 16.87 -2.62
C VAL A 286 -3.52 18.19 -3.34
N SER A 287 -3.39 19.32 -2.64
CA SER A 287 -3.50 20.67 -3.21
C SER A 287 -2.48 20.96 -4.32
N GLU A 288 -1.31 20.31 -4.27
CA GLU A 288 -0.22 20.54 -5.21
C GLU A 288 -0.14 19.49 -6.32
N THR A 289 -0.91 18.42 -6.21
CA THR A 289 -0.84 17.29 -7.16
C THR A 289 -1.09 17.73 -8.60
N PHE A 290 -2.10 18.58 -8.83
CA PHE A 290 -2.37 19.07 -10.18
C PHE A 290 -1.22 19.92 -10.74
N ASN A 291 -0.67 20.84 -9.94
CA ASN A 291 0.47 21.65 -10.31
C ASN A 291 1.71 20.80 -10.62
N PHE A 292 1.94 19.76 -9.83
CA PHE A 292 3.01 18.80 -10.06
C PHE A 292 2.83 18.10 -11.42
N LEU A 293 1.64 17.57 -11.72
CA LEU A 293 1.33 16.92 -13.00
C LEU A 293 1.51 17.88 -14.20
N GLN A 294 1.13 19.15 -14.05
CA GLN A 294 1.33 20.14 -15.11
C GLN A 294 2.81 20.37 -15.45
N LYS A 295 3.71 20.31 -14.47
CA LYS A 295 5.16 20.39 -14.72
C LYS A 295 5.71 19.19 -15.49
N LEU A 296 5.02 18.05 -15.41
CA LEU A 296 5.40 16.83 -16.10
C LEU A 296 4.69 16.62 -17.46
N LYS A 297 3.81 17.55 -17.88
CA LYS A 297 2.96 17.41 -19.08
C LYS A 297 3.71 17.05 -20.37
N ASN A 298 4.98 17.46 -20.51
CA ASN A 298 5.79 17.22 -21.69
C ASN A 298 6.85 16.11 -21.48
N VAL A 299 6.65 15.28 -20.47
CA VAL A 299 7.49 14.11 -20.18
C VAL A 299 6.76 12.86 -20.64
N ASP A 300 7.46 11.98 -21.35
CA ASP A 300 6.92 10.66 -21.71
C ASP A 300 6.87 9.77 -20.47
N LEU A 301 5.71 9.69 -19.86
CA LEU A 301 5.44 8.92 -18.66
C LEU A 301 4.02 8.40 -18.59
N SER A 302 3.82 7.32 -17.85
CA SER A 302 2.52 6.85 -17.39
C SER A 302 2.39 7.11 -15.90
N TYR A 303 1.19 7.44 -15.42
CA TYR A 303 0.97 7.64 -14.00
C TYR A 303 -0.45 7.27 -13.59
N PHE A 304 -0.62 6.96 -12.31
CA PHE A 304 -1.93 6.99 -11.68
C PHE A 304 -1.86 7.62 -10.28
N LEU A 305 -2.99 8.14 -9.84
CA LEU A 305 -3.10 8.78 -8.53
C LEU A 305 -3.73 7.80 -7.53
N PHE A 306 -3.09 7.69 -6.38
CA PHE A 306 -3.49 6.83 -5.30
C PHE A 306 -3.72 7.63 -4.02
N PHE A 307 -4.35 7.06 -3.01
CA PHE A 307 -4.63 7.74 -1.75
C PHE A 307 -5.29 9.11 -1.94
N PHE A 308 -6.39 9.13 -2.72
CA PHE A 308 -7.15 10.36 -3.02
C PHE A 308 -6.30 11.48 -3.66
N GLY A 309 -5.27 11.11 -4.38
CA GLY A 309 -4.41 12.02 -5.11
C GLY A 309 -3.14 12.47 -4.39
N SER A 310 -2.90 12.03 -3.16
CA SER A 310 -1.68 12.39 -2.42
C SER A 310 -0.46 11.51 -2.74
N LEU A 311 -0.66 10.38 -3.39
CA LEU A 311 0.38 9.47 -3.83
C LEU A 311 0.28 9.29 -5.34
N ILE A 312 1.39 9.47 -6.03
CA ILE A 312 1.51 9.33 -7.47
C ILE A 312 2.48 8.18 -7.74
N TRP A 313 2.04 7.21 -8.54
CA TRP A 313 2.92 6.23 -9.14
C TRP A 313 3.24 6.67 -10.56
N LEU A 314 4.52 6.83 -10.87
CA LEU A 314 5.04 7.29 -12.15
C LEU A 314 5.90 6.23 -12.78
N GLU A 315 5.59 5.85 -14.01
CA GLU A 315 6.41 4.97 -14.83
C GLU A 315 7.04 5.77 -15.98
N LEU A 316 8.36 5.68 -16.14
CA LEU A 316 9.11 6.47 -17.12
C LEU A 316 10.38 5.74 -17.59
N ASN A 317 10.79 6.00 -18.83
CA ASN A 317 11.99 5.39 -19.40
C ASN A 317 13.27 5.89 -18.71
N GLU A 318 13.39 7.21 -18.54
CA GLU A 318 14.59 7.84 -17.96
C GLU A 318 14.22 8.94 -16.95
N ILE A 319 15.01 9.04 -15.90
CA ILE A 319 14.88 10.13 -14.92
C ILE A 319 15.66 11.33 -15.43
N SER A 320 15.00 12.21 -16.16
CA SER A 320 15.59 13.42 -16.73
C SER A 320 15.79 14.53 -15.68
N ILE A 321 16.66 15.51 -16.00
CA ILE A 321 16.86 16.72 -15.20
C ILE A 321 15.55 17.49 -14.98
N LYS A 322 14.62 17.48 -15.96
CA LYS A 322 13.29 18.11 -15.81
C LYS A 322 12.46 17.47 -14.70
N ILE A 323 12.51 16.16 -14.60
CA ILE A 323 11.81 15.39 -13.55
C ILE A 323 12.44 15.74 -12.19
N LEU A 324 13.77 15.77 -12.09
CA LEU A 324 14.47 16.16 -10.87
C LEU A 324 14.16 17.61 -10.46
N HIS A 325 14.01 18.53 -11.41
CA HIS A 325 13.59 19.90 -11.15
C HIS A 325 12.13 20.00 -10.69
N ALA A 326 11.22 19.22 -11.29
CA ALA A 326 9.84 19.14 -10.80
C ALA A 326 9.80 18.65 -9.36
N PHE A 327 10.65 17.69 -9.01
CA PHE A 327 10.78 17.17 -7.65
C PHE A 327 11.34 18.19 -6.66
N LYS A 328 12.35 18.98 -7.02
CA LYS A 328 12.92 20.03 -6.15
C LYS A 328 11.95 21.15 -5.81
N ALA A 329 10.96 21.40 -6.66
CA ALA A 329 9.95 22.44 -6.44
C ALA A 329 8.87 22.04 -5.42
N PHE A 330 8.82 20.78 -5.02
CA PHE A 330 7.92 20.25 -4.01
C PHE A 330 8.75 19.60 -2.91
N THR A 331 8.38 19.81 -1.67
CA THR A 331 8.98 19.12 -0.52
C THR A 331 8.53 17.64 -0.60
N ILE A 332 9.34 16.82 -1.28
CA ILE A 332 9.03 15.41 -1.50
C ILE A 332 9.68 14.64 -0.38
N ASP A 333 8.88 14.18 0.57
CA ASP A 333 9.40 13.45 1.72
C ASP A 333 9.96 12.06 1.35
N HIS A 334 9.52 11.47 0.22
CA HIS A 334 10.00 10.16 -0.23
C HIS A 334 9.91 9.99 -1.75
N ILE A 335 11.06 9.87 -2.40
CA ILE A 335 11.20 9.26 -3.73
C ILE A 335 11.74 7.86 -3.49
N SER A 336 10.95 6.83 -3.79
CA SER A 336 11.43 5.46 -3.85
C SER A 336 11.65 5.11 -5.32
N TYR A 337 12.85 4.66 -5.65
CA TYR A 337 13.17 4.07 -6.95
C TYR A 337 12.86 2.58 -6.87
N PHE A 338 12.23 2.05 -7.88
CA PHE A 338 11.95 0.62 -8.02
C PHE A 338 12.72 0.06 -9.19
#